data_147cc41cfa35a704df2e8c0132636ec2
#
_entry.id   147cc41cfa35a704df2e8c0132636ec2
#
_cell.length_a   1.000
_cell.length_b   1.000
_cell.length_c   1.000
_cell.angle_alpha   90.00
_cell.angle_beta   90.00
_cell.angle_gamma   90.00
#
_symmetry.space_group_name_H-M   'P 1'
#
loop_
_entity.id
_entity.type
_entity.pdbx_description
1 polymer ?
#
loop_
_entity_poly.entity_id
_entity_poly.type
_entity_poly.pdbx_seq_one_letter_code
_entity_poly.pdbx_strand_id
1 'polypeptide(L)'
;TEGPLPDDGIRFEDVSFCYPDAERAVLSGVTLHLPPGHKLALVGENGAGKTTLIKLMTGLYAPSAGRILLDGLPPPEWDRDALRARIGVIFQDFVRYQLLAGENVGVGDVAAIDDPARWQRAAEKGLAHDVIAALPSGYHTQLGKWFADGKELSGGQWQKIALARAFMREGADILVLDEPTAALDARAETKIFERFRALAEDRMAILISHRFSTLRVADPIAVLEDGSIVEHGSHEELLALGGRYATLFHMQARGYR
;
A
#
# COMPACT_ATOMS: atom_id res chain seq x y z
N THR A 1 21.36 -7.20 0.36
CA THR A 1 21.92 -6.24 1.33
C THR A 1 21.07 -6.31 2.57
N GLU A 2 21.64 -6.61 3.69
CA GLU A 2 21.00 -6.54 5.00
C GLU A 2 21.39 -5.21 5.64
N GLY A 3 20.43 -4.55 6.32
CA GLY A 3 20.76 -3.34 7.09
C GLY A 3 21.62 -3.67 8.31
N PRO A 4 22.24 -2.67 8.96
CA PRO A 4 23.10 -2.86 10.12
C PRO A 4 22.36 -3.37 11.37
N LEU A 5 21.04 -3.24 11.40
CA LEU A 5 20.15 -3.75 12.45
C LEU A 5 19.06 -4.63 11.81
N PRO A 6 19.42 -5.83 11.31
CA PRO A 6 18.43 -6.78 10.81
C PRO A 6 17.39 -7.03 11.91
N ASP A 7 16.13 -7.15 11.53
CA ASP A 7 15.00 -7.31 12.45
C ASP A 7 14.63 -6.06 13.29
N ASP A 8 15.10 -4.85 12.96
CA ASP A 8 14.60 -3.61 13.57
C ASP A 8 13.31 -3.11 12.91
N GLY A 9 13.10 -3.44 11.64
CA GLY A 9 11.93 -3.04 10.89
C GLY A 9 12.02 -1.60 10.38
N ILE A 10 10.90 -0.86 10.42
CA ILE A 10 10.82 0.50 9.87
C ILE A 10 10.72 1.51 11.00
N ARG A 11 11.62 2.50 11.03
CA ARG A 11 11.58 3.63 11.96
C ARG A 11 11.43 4.94 11.22
N PHE A 12 10.56 5.77 11.72
CA PHE A 12 10.43 7.20 11.41
C PHE A 12 10.90 7.97 12.65
N GLU A 13 11.91 8.80 12.53
CA GLU A 13 12.48 9.57 13.62
C GLU A 13 12.41 11.05 13.31
N ASP A 14 11.46 11.73 13.94
CA ASP A 14 11.19 13.19 13.80
C ASP A 14 11.07 13.64 12.34
N VAL A 15 10.35 12.85 11.53
CA VAL A 15 10.28 13.03 10.08
C VAL A 15 9.39 14.21 9.72
N SER A 16 9.97 15.19 9.03
CA SER A 16 9.24 16.31 8.43
C SER A 16 9.49 16.34 6.93
N PHE A 17 8.49 16.76 6.16
CA PHE A 17 8.60 16.82 4.71
C PHE A 17 7.74 17.93 4.10
N CYS A 18 8.34 18.61 3.12
CA CYS A 18 7.69 19.58 2.24
C CYS A 18 8.00 19.19 0.79
N TYR A 19 6.99 19.18 -0.09
CA TYR A 19 7.23 18.98 -1.53
C TYR A 19 8.00 20.17 -2.10
N PRO A 20 8.82 19.98 -3.16
CA PRO A 20 9.68 21.04 -3.71
C PRO A 20 8.94 22.33 -4.08
N ASP A 21 7.69 22.21 -4.55
CA ASP A 21 6.89 23.35 -5.02
C ASP A 21 5.82 23.78 -4.00
N ALA A 22 5.89 23.31 -2.75
CA ALA A 22 4.93 23.62 -1.70
C ALA A 22 5.50 24.57 -0.66
N GLU A 23 4.69 25.52 -0.19
CA GLU A 23 5.06 26.45 0.87
C GLU A 23 4.88 25.87 2.28
N ARG A 24 4.13 24.78 2.41
CA ARG A 24 3.79 24.18 3.70
C ARG A 24 4.29 22.74 3.79
N ALA A 25 4.78 22.39 4.97
CA ALA A 25 5.11 21.01 5.30
C ALA A 25 3.85 20.14 5.24
N VAL A 26 3.98 18.96 4.63
CA VAL A 26 2.93 17.94 4.58
C VAL A 26 3.08 16.97 5.75
N LEU A 27 4.30 16.80 6.25
CA LEU A 27 4.60 16.03 7.47
C LEU A 27 5.44 16.87 8.41
N SER A 28 5.16 16.76 9.73
CA SER A 28 5.82 17.53 10.78
C SER A 28 6.09 16.64 11.99
N GLY A 29 7.37 16.31 12.23
CA GLY A 29 7.83 15.61 13.42
C GLY A 29 7.26 14.19 13.60
N VAL A 30 7.02 13.46 12.50
CA VAL A 30 6.44 12.11 12.57
C VAL A 30 7.47 11.15 13.17
N THR A 31 7.11 10.55 14.31
CA THR A 31 7.89 9.50 14.97
C THR A 31 7.03 8.26 15.11
N LEU A 32 7.49 7.14 14.52
CA LEU A 32 6.77 5.88 14.49
C LEU A 32 7.76 4.72 14.33
N HIS A 33 7.46 3.58 14.95
CA HIS A 33 8.20 2.34 14.76
C HIS A 33 7.27 1.21 14.38
N LEU A 34 7.59 0.51 13.30
CA LEU A 34 6.93 -0.70 12.85
C LEU A 34 7.92 -1.86 12.91
N PRO A 35 7.87 -2.70 13.96
CA PRO A 35 8.71 -3.88 14.06
C PRO A 35 8.40 -4.93 13.00
N PRO A 36 9.32 -5.86 12.70
CA PRO A 36 9.08 -6.98 11.78
C PRO A 36 7.83 -7.77 12.16
N GLY A 37 7.08 -8.21 11.16
CA GLY A 37 5.85 -8.99 11.34
C GLY A 37 4.64 -8.19 11.83
N HIS A 38 4.79 -6.93 12.22
CA HIS A 38 3.67 -6.09 12.67
C HIS A 38 2.93 -5.43 11.51
N LYS A 39 1.65 -5.12 11.75
CA LYS A 39 0.75 -4.53 10.76
C LYS A 39 0.24 -3.19 11.28
N LEU A 40 0.62 -2.12 10.61
CA LEU A 40 0.23 -0.77 10.95
C LEU A 40 -0.96 -0.32 10.11
N ALA A 41 -2.01 0.20 10.73
CA ALA A 41 -3.02 0.99 10.02
C ALA A 41 -2.72 2.48 10.15
N LEU A 42 -2.71 3.19 9.03
CA LEU A 42 -2.65 4.66 8.99
C LEU A 42 -4.04 5.22 8.71
N VAL A 43 -4.55 6.00 9.65
CA VAL A 43 -5.86 6.66 9.60
C VAL A 43 -5.69 8.17 9.57
N GLY A 44 -6.59 8.87 8.92
CA GLY A 44 -6.60 10.33 8.88
C GLY A 44 -7.40 10.84 7.68
N GLU A 45 -7.73 12.11 7.69
CA GLU A 45 -8.46 12.75 6.59
C GLU A 45 -7.64 12.80 5.29
N ASN A 46 -8.32 13.12 4.19
CA ASN A 46 -7.65 13.32 2.90
C ASN A 46 -6.69 14.52 3.03
N GLY A 47 -5.47 14.35 2.52
CA GLY A 47 -4.43 15.37 2.63
C GLY A 47 -3.64 15.37 3.94
N ALA A 48 -3.95 14.50 4.91
CA ALA A 48 -3.21 14.43 6.18
C ALA A 48 -1.73 13.99 6.05
N GLY A 49 -1.31 13.49 4.86
CA GLY A 49 0.08 13.09 4.61
C GLY A 49 0.33 11.59 4.54
N LYS A 50 -0.70 10.73 4.64
CA LYS A 50 -0.57 9.26 4.64
C LYS A 50 0.21 8.71 3.45
N THR A 51 -0.21 9.03 2.23
CA THR A 51 0.48 8.63 0.99
C THR A 51 1.90 9.22 0.91
N THR A 52 2.11 10.42 1.45
CA THR A 52 3.43 11.06 1.50
C THR A 52 4.38 10.25 2.39
N LEU A 53 3.91 9.76 3.52
CA LEU A 53 4.70 8.90 4.41
C LEU A 53 5.18 7.64 3.67
N ILE A 54 4.30 7.00 2.89
CA ILE A 54 4.66 5.84 2.05
C ILE A 54 5.69 6.21 0.98
N LYS A 55 5.52 7.34 0.30
CA LYS A 55 6.48 7.80 -0.72
C LYS A 55 7.88 8.04 -0.16
N LEU A 56 7.98 8.54 1.07
CA LEU A 56 9.26 8.69 1.76
C LEU A 56 9.87 7.33 2.14
N MET A 57 9.06 6.44 2.71
CA MET A 57 9.49 5.10 3.11
C MET A 57 10.01 4.29 1.92
N THR A 58 9.39 4.42 0.76
CA THR A 58 9.80 3.72 -0.48
C THR A 58 11.00 4.39 -1.18
N GLY A 59 11.54 5.47 -0.63
CA GLY A 59 12.68 6.20 -1.20
C GLY A 59 12.34 7.00 -2.46
N LEU A 60 11.05 7.26 -2.76
CA LEU A 60 10.64 8.14 -3.87
C LEU A 60 10.97 9.61 -3.59
N TYR A 61 11.00 9.97 -2.31
CA TYR A 61 11.45 11.27 -1.81
C TYR A 61 12.31 11.07 -0.57
N ALA A 62 13.16 12.06 -0.27
CA ALA A 62 13.89 12.12 0.99
C ALA A 62 13.17 13.08 1.96
N PRO A 63 13.15 12.80 3.28
CA PRO A 63 12.59 13.73 4.25
C PRO A 63 13.36 15.07 4.26
N SER A 64 12.66 16.17 4.54
CA SER A 64 13.27 17.51 4.68
C SER A 64 14.00 17.66 6.02
N ALA A 65 13.55 16.95 7.06
CA ALA A 65 14.19 16.84 8.37
C ALA A 65 13.85 15.48 9.00
N GLY A 66 14.66 15.06 9.97
CA GLY A 66 14.56 13.73 10.55
C GLY A 66 15.09 12.65 9.63
N ARG A 67 14.76 11.39 9.91
CA ARG A 67 15.20 10.26 9.08
C ARG A 67 14.22 9.09 9.13
N ILE A 68 14.22 8.30 8.06
CA ILE A 68 13.53 7.02 7.99
C ILE A 68 14.59 5.95 7.88
N LEU A 69 14.44 4.88 8.64
CA LEU A 69 15.36 3.74 8.65
C LEU A 69 14.59 2.47 8.34
N LEU A 70 15.15 1.62 7.51
CA LEU A 70 14.76 0.24 7.32
C LEU A 70 15.93 -0.63 7.81
N ASP A 71 15.68 -1.40 8.85
CA ASP A 71 16.72 -2.19 9.54
C ASP A 71 17.98 -1.38 9.86
N GLY A 72 17.79 -0.16 10.34
CA GLY A 72 18.84 0.76 10.73
C GLY A 72 19.53 1.51 9.58
N LEU A 73 19.14 1.30 8.32
CA LEU A 73 19.74 1.96 7.15
C LEU A 73 18.72 2.88 6.46
N PRO A 74 19.07 4.14 6.15
CA PRO A 74 18.19 5.03 5.39
C PRO A 74 17.94 4.52 3.95
N PRO A 75 16.73 4.68 3.39
CA PRO A 75 16.40 4.24 2.03
C PRO A 75 17.39 4.67 0.93
N PRO A 76 17.96 5.90 0.94
CA PRO A 76 18.94 6.30 -0.06
C PRO A 76 20.28 5.55 0.01
N GLU A 77 20.60 4.92 1.14
CA GLU A 77 21.84 4.16 1.35
C GLU A 77 21.68 2.68 0.98
N TRP A 78 20.46 2.22 0.79
CA TRP A 78 20.18 0.88 0.28
C TRP A 78 20.58 0.76 -1.19
N ASP A 79 21.03 -0.43 -1.59
CA ASP A 79 20.97 -0.80 -3.00
C ASP A 79 19.51 -0.72 -3.48
N ARG A 80 19.28 -0.03 -4.60
CA ARG A 80 17.93 0.26 -5.08
C ARG A 80 17.11 -0.98 -5.41
N ASP A 81 17.75 -1.99 -5.96
CA ASP A 81 17.06 -3.22 -6.36
C ASP A 81 16.79 -4.09 -5.14
N ALA A 82 17.72 -4.12 -4.16
CA ALA A 82 17.52 -4.77 -2.88
C ALA A 82 16.37 -4.13 -2.09
N LEU A 83 16.30 -2.78 -2.00
CA LEU A 83 15.20 -2.08 -1.34
C LEU A 83 13.86 -2.37 -2.04
N ARG A 84 13.82 -2.28 -3.36
CA ARG A 84 12.60 -2.52 -4.15
C ARG A 84 12.13 -3.97 -4.06
N ALA A 85 13.04 -4.93 -3.96
CA ALA A 85 12.70 -6.33 -3.81
C ALA A 85 11.96 -6.62 -2.51
N ARG A 86 12.24 -5.84 -1.46
CA ARG A 86 11.60 -5.96 -0.14
C ARG A 86 10.20 -5.37 -0.06
N ILE A 87 9.81 -4.44 -0.96
CA ILE A 87 8.59 -3.65 -0.84
C ILE A 87 7.61 -3.97 -1.95
N GLY A 88 6.45 -4.51 -1.61
CA GLY A 88 5.28 -4.59 -2.47
C GLY A 88 4.31 -3.44 -2.15
N VAL A 89 4.11 -2.50 -3.07
CA VAL A 89 3.27 -1.33 -2.82
C VAL A 89 2.17 -1.18 -3.86
N ILE A 90 0.97 -0.81 -3.41
CA ILE A 90 -0.14 -0.36 -4.24
C ILE A 90 -0.48 1.05 -3.78
N PHE A 91 -0.35 2.01 -4.69
CA PHE A 91 -0.82 3.38 -4.48
C PHE A 91 -2.27 3.53 -4.91
N GLN A 92 -2.98 4.47 -4.30
CA GLN A 92 -4.37 4.82 -4.63
C GLN A 92 -4.52 5.19 -6.11
N ASP A 93 -3.59 5.97 -6.65
CA ASP A 93 -3.52 6.44 -8.03
C ASP A 93 -2.62 5.54 -8.90
N PHE A 94 -2.92 4.26 -8.96
CA PHE A 94 -2.16 3.31 -9.76
C PHE A 94 -2.26 3.58 -11.28
N VAL A 95 -1.17 3.37 -11.99
CA VAL A 95 -1.09 3.58 -13.44
C VAL A 95 -1.80 2.43 -14.19
N ARG A 96 -2.59 2.81 -15.21
CA ARG A 96 -3.23 1.90 -16.16
C ARG A 96 -2.37 1.82 -17.42
N TYR A 97 -1.46 0.85 -17.46
CA TYR A 97 -0.57 0.71 -18.60
C TYR A 97 -1.30 0.16 -19.82
N GLN A 98 -0.98 0.68 -21.00
CA GLN A 98 -1.48 0.23 -22.30
C GLN A 98 -0.63 -0.95 -22.81
N LEU A 99 -0.55 -2.04 -22.04
CA LEU A 99 0.26 -3.23 -22.25
C LEU A 99 -0.65 -4.47 -22.32
N LEU A 100 -0.09 -5.64 -22.60
CA LEU A 100 -0.82 -6.90 -22.45
C LEU A 100 -1.25 -7.10 -20.98
N ALA A 101 -2.34 -7.85 -20.77
CA ALA A 101 -2.85 -8.09 -19.41
C ALA A 101 -1.80 -8.76 -18.51
N GLY A 102 -1.03 -9.71 -19.04
CA GLY A 102 0.07 -10.37 -18.34
C GLY A 102 1.20 -9.40 -18.02
N GLU A 103 1.63 -8.58 -18.96
CA GLU A 103 2.66 -7.57 -18.76
C GLU A 103 2.22 -6.53 -17.71
N ASN A 104 0.93 -6.16 -17.70
CA ASN A 104 0.38 -5.27 -16.67
C ASN A 104 0.54 -5.83 -15.26
N VAL A 105 0.45 -7.13 -15.08
CA VAL A 105 0.79 -7.80 -13.81
C VAL A 105 2.31 -7.85 -13.65
N GLY A 106 3.03 -8.26 -14.70
CA GLY A 106 4.47 -8.48 -14.74
C GLY A 106 5.32 -7.26 -14.35
N VAL A 107 4.89 -6.03 -14.68
CA VAL A 107 5.61 -4.80 -14.31
C VAL A 107 5.77 -4.62 -12.80
N GLY A 108 5.09 -5.41 -11.98
CA GLY A 108 5.29 -5.45 -10.54
C GLY A 108 6.67 -5.97 -10.13
N ASP A 109 7.25 -6.84 -10.96
CA ASP A 109 8.64 -7.31 -10.84
C ASP A 109 9.27 -7.43 -12.24
N VAL A 110 10.02 -6.39 -12.62
CA VAL A 110 10.60 -6.25 -13.96
C VAL A 110 11.56 -7.40 -14.30
N ALA A 111 12.23 -7.97 -13.29
CA ALA A 111 13.13 -9.11 -13.49
C ALA A 111 12.39 -10.39 -13.94
N ALA A 112 11.08 -10.46 -13.72
CA ALA A 112 10.21 -11.57 -14.09
C ALA A 112 9.00 -11.12 -14.90
N ILE A 113 9.15 -10.02 -15.66
CA ILE A 113 8.06 -9.40 -16.42
C ILE A 113 7.45 -10.36 -17.45
N ASP A 114 8.23 -11.28 -18.00
CA ASP A 114 7.84 -12.23 -19.02
C ASP A 114 7.58 -13.65 -18.46
N ASP A 115 7.31 -13.80 -17.16
CA ASP A 115 7.03 -15.09 -16.52
C ASP A 115 5.51 -15.34 -16.37
N PRO A 116 4.87 -16.14 -17.28
CA PRO A 116 3.44 -16.39 -17.25
C PRO A 116 2.98 -17.12 -15.98
N ALA A 117 3.82 -17.97 -15.39
CA ALA A 117 3.48 -18.71 -14.19
C ALA A 117 3.40 -17.75 -12.98
N ARG A 118 4.29 -16.77 -12.91
CA ARG A 118 4.24 -15.70 -11.89
C ARG A 118 3.07 -14.77 -12.11
N TRP A 119 2.73 -14.40 -13.36
CA TRP A 119 1.54 -13.61 -13.66
C TRP A 119 0.29 -14.27 -13.08
N GLN A 120 0.12 -15.58 -13.35
CA GLN A 120 -1.04 -16.32 -12.88
C GLN A 120 -1.10 -16.33 -11.35
N ARG A 121 -0.02 -16.73 -10.67
CA ARG A 121 0.01 -16.74 -9.20
C ARG A 121 -0.27 -15.36 -8.59
N ALA A 122 0.31 -14.32 -9.14
CA ALA A 122 0.08 -12.95 -8.70
C ALA A 122 -1.37 -12.49 -8.96
N ALA A 123 -1.92 -12.84 -10.13
CA ALA A 123 -3.31 -12.52 -10.48
C ALA A 123 -4.32 -13.26 -9.59
N GLU A 124 -4.06 -14.50 -9.21
CA GLU A 124 -4.87 -15.27 -8.26
C GLU A 124 -4.86 -14.60 -6.88
N LYS A 125 -3.68 -14.19 -6.40
CA LYS A 125 -3.53 -13.45 -5.13
C LYS A 125 -4.27 -12.10 -5.15
N GLY A 126 -4.18 -11.36 -6.27
CA GLY A 126 -4.81 -10.05 -6.46
C GLY A 126 -6.28 -10.11 -6.91
N LEU A 127 -6.90 -11.29 -7.00
CA LEU A 127 -8.26 -11.49 -7.52
C LEU A 127 -8.46 -10.98 -8.96
N ALA A 128 -7.40 -10.95 -9.76
CA ALA A 128 -7.40 -10.51 -11.15
C ALA A 128 -7.55 -11.69 -12.13
N HIS A 129 -7.26 -12.93 -11.70
CA HIS A 129 -7.24 -14.10 -12.58
C HIS A 129 -8.54 -14.28 -13.38
N ASP A 130 -9.69 -14.26 -12.71
CA ASP A 130 -11.00 -14.45 -13.38
C ASP A 130 -11.30 -13.30 -14.37
N VAL A 131 -10.86 -12.08 -14.03
CA VAL A 131 -10.99 -10.93 -14.94
C VAL A 131 -10.16 -11.13 -16.19
N ILE A 132 -8.92 -11.58 -16.04
CA ILE A 132 -7.98 -11.81 -17.16
C ILE A 132 -8.43 -13.03 -17.99
N ALA A 133 -8.84 -14.12 -17.35
CA ALA A 133 -9.30 -15.32 -18.03
C ALA A 133 -10.56 -15.09 -18.90
N ALA A 134 -11.40 -14.13 -18.53
CA ALA A 134 -12.58 -13.73 -19.30
C ALA A 134 -12.26 -12.83 -20.50
N LEU A 135 -11.02 -12.37 -20.67
CA LEU A 135 -10.60 -11.57 -21.82
C LEU A 135 -10.39 -12.45 -23.07
N PRO A 136 -10.54 -11.91 -24.29
CA PRO A 136 -10.53 -12.67 -25.55
C PRO A 136 -9.26 -13.55 -25.74
N SER A 137 -8.12 -13.06 -25.31
CA SER A 137 -6.82 -13.78 -25.39
C SER A 137 -6.18 -13.96 -23.99
N GLY A 138 -6.98 -13.91 -22.92
CA GLY A 138 -6.50 -14.05 -21.55
C GLY A 138 -5.37 -13.07 -21.25
N TYR A 139 -4.26 -13.57 -20.74
CA TYR A 139 -3.07 -12.79 -20.39
C TYR A 139 -2.41 -12.06 -21.58
N HIS A 140 -2.66 -12.51 -22.81
CA HIS A 140 -2.16 -11.89 -24.04
C HIS A 140 -3.12 -10.87 -24.65
N THR A 141 -4.19 -10.49 -23.96
CA THR A 141 -5.10 -9.44 -24.40
C THR A 141 -4.46 -8.07 -24.21
N GLN A 142 -4.44 -7.25 -25.26
CA GLN A 142 -4.05 -5.85 -25.18
C GLN A 142 -5.06 -5.07 -24.32
N LEU A 143 -4.58 -4.38 -23.29
CA LEU A 143 -5.41 -3.52 -22.44
C LEU A 143 -5.35 -2.05 -22.88
N GLY A 144 -6.45 -1.34 -22.58
CA GLY A 144 -6.58 0.10 -22.80
C GLY A 144 -7.14 0.46 -24.17
N LYS A 145 -7.30 1.78 -24.42
CA LYS A 145 -8.00 2.33 -25.58
C LYS A 145 -7.09 2.85 -26.71
N TRP A 146 -5.79 2.84 -26.52
CA TRP A 146 -4.85 3.38 -27.50
C TRP A 146 -4.70 2.50 -28.74
N PHE A 147 -5.01 1.23 -28.64
CA PHE A 147 -4.92 0.25 -29.73
C PHE A 147 -6.32 -0.14 -30.18
N ALA A 148 -6.49 -0.36 -31.50
CA ALA A 148 -7.78 -0.68 -32.11
C ALA A 148 -8.47 -1.91 -31.47
N ASP A 149 -7.69 -2.93 -31.12
CA ASP A 149 -8.18 -4.17 -30.49
C ASP A 149 -8.05 -4.17 -28.97
N GLY A 150 -7.64 -3.02 -28.38
CA GLY A 150 -7.44 -2.88 -26.94
C GLY A 150 -8.74 -2.99 -26.15
N LYS A 151 -8.70 -3.74 -25.05
CA LYS A 151 -9.84 -3.90 -24.13
C LYS A 151 -9.71 -2.96 -22.94
N GLU A 152 -10.76 -2.15 -22.73
CA GLU A 152 -10.85 -1.32 -21.54
C GLU A 152 -11.48 -2.12 -20.39
N LEU A 153 -10.92 -1.96 -19.20
CA LEU A 153 -11.40 -2.56 -17.97
C LEU A 153 -12.16 -1.55 -17.13
N SER A 154 -13.14 -2.02 -16.34
CA SER A 154 -13.76 -1.18 -15.32
C SER A 154 -12.76 -0.75 -14.25
N GLY A 155 -13.08 0.31 -13.49
CA GLY A 155 -12.21 0.78 -12.38
C GLY A 155 -11.86 -0.34 -11.39
N GLY A 156 -12.85 -1.15 -10.99
CA GLY A 156 -12.63 -2.28 -10.08
C GLY A 156 -11.79 -3.40 -10.70
N GLN A 157 -11.88 -3.63 -12.00
CA GLN A 157 -11.04 -4.61 -12.70
C GLN A 157 -9.60 -4.11 -12.79
N TRP A 158 -9.38 -2.84 -13.13
CA TRP A 158 -8.06 -2.22 -13.09
C TRP A 158 -7.42 -2.27 -11.70
N GLN A 159 -8.22 -2.09 -10.65
CA GLN A 159 -7.75 -2.19 -9.28
C GLN A 159 -7.25 -3.59 -8.93
N LYS A 160 -7.94 -4.65 -9.39
CA LYS A 160 -7.48 -6.04 -9.25
C LYS A 160 -6.16 -6.29 -9.98
N ILE A 161 -5.97 -5.72 -11.16
CA ILE A 161 -4.68 -5.77 -11.88
C ILE A 161 -3.57 -5.07 -11.07
N ALA A 162 -3.86 -3.91 -10.49
CA ALA A 162 -2.90 -3.20 -9.64
C ALA A 162 -2.55 -3.99 -8.37
N LEU A 163 -3.52 -4.68 -7.76
CA LEU A 163 -3.28 -5.61 -6.65
C LEU A 163 -2.37 -6.76 -7.07
N ALA A 164 -2.67 -7.42 -8.19
CA ALA A 164 -1.85 -8.49 -8.73
C ALA A 164 -0.40 -8.03 -8.97
N ARG A 165 -0.21 -6.81 -9.46
CA ARG A 165 1.09 -6.18 -9.66
C ARG A 165 1.94 -6.15 -8.39
N ALA A 166 1.35 -5.78 -7.24
CA ALA A 166 2.07 -5.79 -5.97
C ALA A 166 2.48 -7.21 -5.53
N PHE A 167 1.68 -8.22 -5.88
CA PHE A 167 1.96 -9.61 -5.53
C PHE A 167 2.92 -10.33 -6.48
N MET A 168 3.41 -9.66 -7.53
CA MET A 168 4.50 -10.18 -8.35
C MET A 168 5.80 -10.35 -7.55
N ARG A 169 6.03 -9.52 -6.53
CA ARG A 169 7.20 -9.61 -5.65
C ARG A 169 6.98 -10.64 -4.55
N GLU A 170 7.20 -11.90 -4.88
CA GLU A 170 6.96 -13.02 -3.95
C GLU A 170 7.83 -12.96 -2.69
N GLY A 171 9.04 -12.38 -2.79
CA GLY A 171 9.99 -12.20 -1.68
C GLY A 171 9.81 -10.90 -0.87
N ALA A 172 8.81 -10.06 -1.18
CA ALA A 172 8.61 -8.83 -0.42
C ALA A 172 8.21 -9.15 1.02
N ASP A 173 8.93 -8.57 1.98
CA ASP A 173 8.66 -8.66 3.42
C ASP A 173 7.93 -7.44 3.97
N ILE A 174 7.71 -6.41 3.14
CA ILE A 174 6.95 -5.20 3.45
C ILE A 174 5.82 -5.07 2.42
N LEU A 175 4.58 -5.06 2.89
CA LEU A 175 3.40 -4.88 2.04
C LEU A 175 2.71 -3.55 2.38
N VAL A 176 2.47 -2.74 1.37
CA VAL A 176 1.80 -1.44 1.53
C VAL A 176 0.56 -1.38 0.66
N LEU A 177 -0.57 -1.10 1.27
CA LEU A 177 -1.84 -0.87 0.59
C LEU A 177 -2.35 0.53 0.90
N ASP A 178 -2.32 1.41 -0.09
CA ASP A 178 -2.87 2.76 -0.01
C ASP A 178 -4.25 2.78 -0.67
N GLU A 179 -5.31 2.73 0.13
CA GLU A 179 -6.72 2.71 -0.27
C GLU A 179 -7.05 1.66 -1.36
N PRO A 180 -6.71 0.38 -1.14
CA PRO A 180 -6.72 -0.64 -2.19
C PRO A 180 -8.12 -1.02 -2.68
N THR A 181 -9.20 -0.48 -2.10
CA THR A 181 -10.57 -0.92 -2.36
C THR A 181 -11.52 0.21 -2.75
N ALA A 182 -11.01 1.41 -3.05
CA ALA A 182 -11.83 2.60 -3.35
C ALA A 182 -12.85 2.40 -4.48
N ALA A 183 -12.57 1.56 -5.48
CA ALA A 183 -13.44 1.27 -6.62
C ALA A 183 -14.11 -0.12 -6.58
N LEU A 184 -14.08 -0.81 -5.43
CA LEU A 184 -14.60 -2.17 -5.28
C LEU A 184 -15.90 -2.20 -4.49
N ASP A 185 -16.74 -3.21 -4.80
CA ASP A 185 -17.90 -3.53 -3.99
C ASP A 185 -17.50 -4.19 -2.65
N ALA A 186 -18.41 -4.20 -1.67
CA ALA A 186 -18.15 -4.71 -0.32
C ALA A 186 -17.72 -6.20 -0.29
N ARG A 187 -18.18 -7.02 -1.25
CA ARG A 187 -17.80 -8.43 -1.34
C ARG A 187 -16.36 -8.61 -1.83
N ALA A 188 -15.99 -7.88 -2.88
CA ALA A 188 -14.62 -7.89 -3.41
C ALA A 188 -13.64 -7.33 -2.39
N GLU A 189 -14.04 -6.28 -1.67
CA GLU A 189 -13.28 -5.70 -0.58
C GLU A 189 -12.97 -6.72 0.51
N THR A 190 -13.98 -7.39 1.07
CA THR A 190 -13.80 -8.41 2.11
C THR A 190 -12.79 -9.48 1.67
N LYS A 191 -12.93 -9.99 0.44
CA LYS A 191 -12.01 -11.00 -0.12
C LYS A 191 -10.57 -10.48 -0.23
N ILE A 192 -10.38 -9.22 -0.61
CA ILE A 192 -9.04 -8.62 -0.72
C ILE A 192 -8.41 -8.51 0.66
N PHE A 193 -9.15 -8.08 1.67
CA PHE A 193 -8.61 -7.98 3.03
C PHE A 193 -8.32 -9.34 3.66
N GLU A 194 -9.16 -10.35 3.44
CA GLU A 194 -8.87 -11.72 3.84
C GLU A 194 -7.57 -12.24 3.19
N ARG A 195 -7.41 -12.00 1.89
CA ARG A 195 -6.18 -12.35 1.16
C ARG A 195 -4.96 -11.57 1.66
N PHE A 196 -5.12 -10.27 1.85
CA PHE A 196 -4.04 -9.44 2.38
C PHE A 196 -3.62 -9.91 3.78
N ARG A 197 -4.58 -10.20 4.65
CA ARG A 197 -4.30 -10.73 5.98
C ARG A 197 -3.48 -12.02 5.92
N ALA A 198 -3.88 -12.98 5.09
CA ALA A 198 -3.16 -14.24 4.90
C ALA A 198 -1.75 -14.03 4.33
N LEU A 199 -1.58 -13.10 3.37
CA LEU A 199 -0.29 -12.80 2.75
C LEU A 199 0.64 -11.96 3.65
N ALA A 200 0.07 -11.23 4.60
CA ALA A 200 0.80 -10.40 5.54
C ALA A 200 1.09 -11.12 6.89
N GLU A 201 0.80 -12.41 7.01
CA GLU A 201 0.85 -13.13 8.30
C GLU A 201 2.22 -12.99 8.97
N ASP A 202 3.31 -13.18 8.22
CA ASP A 202 4.69 -13.09 8.71
C ASP A 202 5.45 -11.88 8.15
N ARG A 203 4.75 -10.86 7.64
CA ARG A 203 5.35 -9.71 6.98
C ARG A 203 4.97 -8.42 7.68
N MET A 204 5.80 -7.41 7.54
CA MET A 204 5.40 -6.05 7.87
C MET A 204 4.32 -5.59 6.89
N ALA A 205 3.30 -4.92 7.38
CA ALA A 205 2.28 -4.37 6.52
C ALA A 205 1.86 -2.97 6.95
N ILE A 206 1.63 -2.08 5.97
CA ILE A 206 1.07 -0.76 6.20
C ILE A 206 -0.21 -0.67 5.37
N LEU A 207 -1.32 -0.43 6.06
CA LEU A 207 -2.63 -0.31 5.49
C LEU A 207 -3.17 1.11 5.67
N ILE A 208 -3.40 1.81 4.57
CA ILE A 208 -4.15 3.06 4.57
C ILE A 208 -5.57 2.73 4.12
N SER A 209 -6.54 3.00 4.96
CA SER A 209 -7.96 2.80 4.63
C SER A 209 -8.83 3.82 5.34
N HIS A 210 -9.88 4.27 4.64
CA HIS A 210 -10.96 5.03 5.27
C HIS A 210 -12.00 4.13 5.91
N ARG A 211 -11.96 2.79 5.67
CA ARG A 211 -12.99 1.87 6.11
C ARG A 211 -12.57 1.15 7.39
N PHE A 212 -13.21 1.46 8.48
CA PHE A 212 -12.88 0.91 9.80
C PHE A 212 -13.09 -0.60 9.92
N SER A 213 -13.96 -1.21 9.11
CA SER A 213 -14.09 -2.66 9.01
C SER A 213 -12.77 -3.35 8.67
N THR A 214 -11.91 -2.66 7.94
CA THR A 214 -10.62 -3.17 7.46
C THR A 214 -9.47 -2.89 8.41
N LEU A 215 -9.61 -1.86 9.26
CA LEU A 215 -8.57 -1.46 10.22
C LEU A 215 -8.39 -2.47 11.37
N ARG A 216 -9.42 -3.29 11.66
CA ARG A 216 -9.34 -4.37 12.67
C ARG A 216 -8.33 -5.46 12.35
N VAL A 217 -7.79 -5.47 11.15
CA VAL A 217 -6.76 -6.44 10.70
C VAL A 217 -5.37 -6.01 11.14
N ALA A 218 -5.20 -4.74 11.44
CA ALA A 218 -3.92 -4.13 11.80
C ALA A 218 -3.93 -3.71 13.28
N ASP A 219 -2.83 -3.96 13.94
CA ASP A 219 -2.51 -3.51 15.28
C ASP A 219 -0.99 -3.28 15.34
N PRO A 220 -0.51 -2.06 15.56
CA PRO A 220 -1.24 -0.84 15.99
C PRO A 220 -1.89 -0.02 14.86
N ILE A 221 -2.71 0.96 15.28
CA ILE A 221 -3.29 2.03 14.47
C ILE A 221 -2.58 3.34 14.80
N ALA A 222 -2.20 4.12 13.79
CA ALA A 222 -1.69 5.48 13.95
C ALA A 222 -2.63 6.47 13.26
N VAL A 223 -3.02 7.52 13.95
CA VAL A 223 -3.87 8.59 13.43
C VAL A 223 -3.02 9.77 13.04
N LEU A 224 -3.05 10.09 11.76
CA LEU A 224 -2.34 11.23 11.17
C LEU A 224 -3.32 12.40 10.98
N GLU A 225 -3.02 13.55 11.58
CA GLU A 225 -3.75 14.80 11.44
C GLU A 225 -2.77 15.95 11.26
N ASP A 226 -3.03 16.80 10.27
CA ASP A 226 -2.17 17.96 9.93
C ASP A 226 -0.68 17.63 9.86
N GLY A 227 -0.35 16.46 9.28
CA GLY A 227 1.03 16.01 9.09
C GLY A 227 1.71 15.41 10.32
N SER A 228 1.02 15.26 11.44
CA SER A 228 1.58 14.70 12.68
C SER A 228 0.79 13.50 13.17
N ILE A 229 1.45 12.55 13.87
CA ILE A 229 0.77 11.46 14.57
C ILE A 229 0.18 12.02 15.85
N VAL A 230 -1.16 12.07 15.93
CA VAL A 230 -1.89 12.59 17.09
C VAL A 230 -2.36 11.50 18.06
N GLU A 231 -2.56 10.29 17.56
CA GLU A 231 -2.96 9.13 18.36
C GLU A 231 -2.29 7.86 17.82
N HIS A 232 -1.95 6.94 18.71
CA HIS A 232 -1.35 5.65 18.38
C HIS A 232 -1.74 4.61 19.42
N GLY A 233 -2.22 3.44 18.97
CA GLY A 233 -2.66 2.36 19.86
C GLY A 233 -3.53 1.34 19.15
N SER A 234 -4.09 0.41 19.88
CA SER A 234 -5.07 -0.55 19.39
C SER A 234 -6.43 0.09 19.11
N HIS A 235 -7.28 -0.62 18.35
CA HIS A 235 -8.66 -0.20 18.10
C HIS A 235 -9.44 0.11 19.38
N GLU A 236 -9.30 -0.78 20.38
CA GLU A 236 -10.04 -0.65 21.64
C GLU A 236 -9.55 0.52 22.48
N GLU A 237 -8.23 0.71 22.58
CA GLU A 237 -7.60 1.82 23.30
C GLU A 237 -8.00 3.17 22.69
N LEU A 238 -7.95 3.30 21.36
CA LEU A 238 -8.27 4.53 20.66
C LEU A 238 -9.78 4.86 20.71
N LEU A 239 -10.66 3.86 20.74
CA LEU A 239 -12.08 4.08 20.98
C LEU A 239 -12.34 4.53 22.42
N ALA A 240 -11.69 3.90 23.40
CA ALA A 240 -11.82 4.26 24.81
C ALA A 240 -11.28 5.67 25.11
N LEU A 241 -10.22 6.11 24.40
CA LEU A 241 -9.69 7.46 24.47
C LEU A 241 -10.72 8.52 24.06
N GLY A 242 -11.66 8.18 23.17
CA GLY A 242 -12.69 9.10 22.71
C GLY A 242 -12.18 10.28 21.87
N GLY A 243 -10.98 10.17 21.32
CA GLY A 243 -10.28 11.23 20.60
C GLY A 243 -10.62 11.28 19.10
N ARG A 244 -9.61 11.59 18.30
CA ARG A 244 -9.75 11.75 16.85
C ARG A 244 -10.16 10.48 16.14
N TYR A 245 -9.56 9.35 16.51
CA TYR A 245 -9.92 8.03 15.98
C TYR A 245 -11.39 7.71 16.21
N ALA A 246 -11.87 7.85 17.45
CA ALA A 246 -13.25 7.58 17.81
C ALA A 246 -14.22 8.49 17.05
N THR A 247 -13.86 9.76 16.86
CA THR A 247 -14.65 10.72 16.07
C THR A 247 -14.79 10.26 14.63
N LEU A 248 -13.69 9.92 13.96
CA LEU A 248 -13.69 9.42 12.57
C LEU A 248 -14.48 8.12 12.46
N PHE A 249 -14.30 7.19 13.41
CA PHE A 249 -15.04 5.93 13.46
C PHE A 249 -16.55 6.14 13.52
N HIS A 250 -17.02 7.01 14.43
CA HIS A 250 -18.45 7.28 14.58
C HIS A 250 -19.05 8.04 13.39
N MET A 251 -18.30 8.94 12.77
CA MET A 251 -18.73 9.62 11.54
C MET A 251 -18.99 8.63 10.41
N GLN A 252 -18.09 7.68 10.22
CA GLN A 252 -18.25 6.67 9.17
C GLN A 252 -19.41 5.71 9.48
N ALA A 253 -19.54 5.27 10.74
CA ALA A 253 -20.63 4.39 11.15
C ALA A 253 -22.04 5.01 10.92
N ARG A 254 -22.14 6.35 10.94
CA ARG A 254 -23.39 7.08 10.61
C ARG A 254 -23.66 7.15 9.11
N GLY A 255 -22.63 7.19 8.29
CA GLY A 255 -22.74 7.22 6.82
C GLY A 255 -23.20 5.91 6.18
N TYR A 256 -23.20 4.80 6.94
CA TYR A 256 -23.70 3.49 6.52
C TYR A 256 -25.14 3.19 6.96
N ARG A 257 -25.84 4.15 7.52
CA ARG A 257 -27.28 4.09 7.82
C ARG A 257 -28.08 4.91 6.82
#